data_e6f8e6436bb82cb5cb1bded863516d38
#
_entry.id   e6f8e6436bb82cb5cb1bded863516d38
#
_cell.length_a   1.000
_cell.length_b   1.000
_cell.length_c   1.000
_cell.angle_alpha   90.00
_cell.angle_beta   90.00
_cell.angle_gamma   90.00
#
_symmetry.space_group_name_H-M   'P 1'
#
loop_
_entity.id
_entity.type
_entity.pdbx_description
1 polymer ?
#
loop_
_entity_poly.entity_id
_entity_poly.type
_entity_poly.pdbx_seq_one_letter_code
_entity_poly.pdbx_strand_id
1 'polypeptide(L)'
;MYLNRFMETTKQHITDNTAEAERVYALQSPDANLQRVKETSVRNRINKIRKIEDYLTDEQHQQEWLDALWKDLHKCKEEAITTELTPILTCMKHIYDELHQWVKDQPVDEPWSMAGMKSYIKYEPKGHVMVISPWNYPLQLALNPVIHAIAAGNVILLKPSEIAIYTSHFLKKMIDELFEEDDIAVVEGGIPETTALLNKPFNHIFFTGSPAVGKIVMKAASQHLTSVTLELGGKSPVVIDESVNIDKAAGKVAFGKCMNAGQTCIAPDYVIIHKEEEQAFAKAFGEHVQAFYNPDGKGVQTSEEYGRIIDDKNFKRIKELLDDAVQKGAHIALEGEMDESDKFISPYVLTNVNHEMEVMQEEIFGPILPVLTYNAIEEVPGLIKKLEKPLALYILSKNKKNTDYIIENTSAGGTAVNELMVTSVNPYLPFGGSNFSGIGKSNGKFSFIEFSNERGVVKRRWGSFKIIYPPYNKRIVRWLSKIAKL
;
A
#
# COMPACT_ATOMS: atom_id res chain seq x y z
N MET A 1 -5.38 -1.90 -26.87
CA MET A 1 -6.81 -1.51 -26.82
C MET A 1 -7.19 -0.92 -25.45
N TYR A 2 -6.70 -1.41 -24.32
CA TYR A 2 -6.95 -0.86 -22.98
C TYR A 2 -6.46 0.58 -22.74
N LEU A 3 -5.29 0.96 -23.26
CA LEU A 3 -4.74 2.31 -23.07
C LEU A 3 -5.60 3.43 -23.73
N ASN A 4 -6.23 3.16 -24.87
CA ASN A 4 -7.07 4.16 -25.54
C ASN A 4 -8.44 4.36 -24.85
N ARG A 5 -8.97 3.31 -24.20
CA ARG A 5 -10.22 3.38 -23.45
C ARG A 5 -10.07 4.14 -22.11
N PHE A 6 -8.86 4.12 -21.54
CA PHE A 6 -8.53 4.85 -20.31
C PHE A 6 -8.48 6.38 -20.54
N MET A 7 -8.15 6.82 -21.76
CA MET A 7 -7.93 8.23 -22.09
C MET A 7 -9.20 9.01 -22.47
N GLU A 8 -10.32 8.35 -22.78
CA GLU A 8 -11.51 9.03 -23.31
C GLU A 8 -12.56 9.45 -22.27
N THR A 9 -12.52 8.96 -21.03
CA THR A 9 -13.62 9.13 -20.06
C THR A 9 -13.37 10.19 -18.96
N THR A 10 -12.21 10.84 -18.91
CA THR A 10 -11.89 11.83 -17.85
C THR A 10 -11.94 13.28 -18.33
N LYS A 11 -12.90 13.64 -19.18
CA LYS A 11 -13.09 15.02 -19.67
C LYS A 11 -14.18 15.77 -18.90
N GLN A 12 -14.14 15.82 -17.57
CA GLN A 12 -14.96 16.77 -16.83
C GLN A 12 -14.11 17.57 -15.84
N HIS A 13 -13.90 18.84 -16.16
CA HIS A 13 -13.49 19.95 -15.28
C HIS A 13 -12.14 19.86 -14.53
N ILE A 14 -11.09 19.34 -15.14
CA ILE A 14 -9.73 19.64 -14.68
C ILE A 14 -9.17 20.69 -15.63
N THR A 15 -9.00 21.92 -15.16
CA THR A 15 -8.13 22.89 -15.82
C THR A 15 -6.75 22.29 -15.93
N ASP A 16 -6.13 22.33 -17.11
CA ASP A 16 -4.76 21.83 -17.32
C ASP A 16 -3.79 22.60 -16.40
N ASN A 17 -3.34 21.93 -15.34
CA ASN A 17 -2.44 22.47 -14.30
C ASN A 17 -0.99 22.05 -14.56
N THR A 18 -0.66 21.60 -15.77
CA THR A 18 0.68 21.13 -16.13
C THR A 18 1.76 22.18 -15.87
N ALA A 19 1.46 23.45 -16.16
CA ALA A 19 2.36 24.56 -15.89
C ALA A 19 2.69 24.70 -14.38
N GLU A 20 1.70 24.51 -13.53
CA GLU A 20 1.87 24.52 -12.06
C GLU A 20 2.74 23.34 -11.60
N ALA A 21 2.49 22.14 -12.11
CA ALA A 21 3.31 20.97 -11.82
C ALA A 21 4.79 21.19 -12.18
N GLU A 22 5.04 21.79 -13.34
CA GLU A 22 6.40 22.13 -13.79
C GLU A 22 7.05 23.23 -12.95
N ARG A 23 6.28 24.25 -12.56
CA ARG A 23 6.73 25.35 -11.70
C ARG A 23 7.14 24.82 -10.32
N VAL A 24 6.31 24.01 -9.69
CA VAL A 24 6.59 23.43 -8.37
C VAL A 24 7.83 22.53 -8.44
N TYR A 25 7.93 21.67 -9.45
CA TYR A 25 9.12 20.86 -9.65
C TYR A 25 10.39 21.72 -9.77
N ALA A 26 10.36 22.77 -10.58
CA ALA A 26 11.49 23.67 -10.80
C ALA A 26 11.89 24.44 -9.52
N LEU A 27 10.91 24.78 -8.68
CA LEU A 27 11.16 25.41 -7.37
C LEU A 27 11.85 24.46 -6.39
N GLN A 28 11.45 23.20 -6.38
CA GLN A 28 11.94 22.19 -5.42
C GLN A 28 13.30 21.59 -5.81
N SER A 29 13.62 21.49 -7.10
CA SER A 29 14.75 20.74 -7.65
C SER A 29 16.16 21.33 -7.48
N PRO A 30 16.41 22.64 -7.18
CA PRO A 30 17.76 23.15 -7.05
C PRO A 30 18.59 22.44 -5.95
N ASP A 31 19.84 22.10 -6.25
CA ASP A 31 20.76 21.42 -5.31
C ASP A 31 20.87 22.12 -3.96
N ALA A 32 20.86 23.47 -3.94
CA ALA A 32 20.91 24.24 -2.70
C ALA A 32 19.71 23.96 -1.80
N ASN A 33 18.51 23.78 -2.39
CA ASN A 33 17.29 23.44 -1.67
C ASN A 33 17.36 22.01 -1.13
N LEU A 34 17.75 21.05 -1.98
CA LEU A 34 17.90 19.64 -1.56
C LEU A 34 18.93 19.52 -0.41
N GLN A 35 20.02 20.26 -0.47
CA GLN A 35 21.03 20.27 0.59
C GLN A 35 20.49 20.90 1.88
N ARG A 36 19.76 22.01 1.81
CA ARG A 36 19.10 22.65 2.95
C ARG A 36 18.20 21.68 3.70
N VAL A 37 17.35 20.93 2.98
CA VAL A 37 16.44 19.97 3.60
C VAL A 37 17.18 18.75 4.14
N LYS A 38 18.18 18.24 3.42
CA LYS A 38 19.06 17.14 3.86
C LYS A 38 19.74 17.44 5.20
N GLU A 39 20.16 18.68 5.43
CA GLU A 39 20.88 19.11 6.64
C GLU A 39 19.96 19.35 7.84
N THR A 40 18.62 19.19 7.68
CA THR A 40 17.69 19.32 8.79
C THR A 40 18.00 18.33 9.91
N SER A 41 17.99 18.81 11.16
CA SER A 41 18.17 17.97 12.33
C SER A 41 16.99 17.01 12.53
N VAL A 42 17.21 15.90 13.23
CA VAL A 42 16.13 14.97 13.63
C VAL A 42 15.01 15.70 14.36
N ARG A 43 15.37 16.64 15.26
CA ARG A 43 14.38 17.46 15.97
C ARG A 43 13.51 18.27 15.00
N ASN A 44 14.11 18.87 13.98
CA ASN A 44 13.38 19.67 12.99
C ASN A 44 12.43 18.79 12.17
N ARG A 45 12.87 17.57 11.76
CA ARG A 45 12.04 16.61 11.07
C ARG A 45 10.85 16.16 11.92
N ILE A 46 11.08 15.83 13.18
CA ILE A 46 10.01 15.51 14.15
C ILE A 46 9.04 16.70 14.31
N ASN A 47 9.55 17.95 14.41
CA ASN A 47 8.69 19.11 14.52
C ASN A 47 7.82 19.34 13.27
N LYS A 48 8.32 19.03 12.07
CA LYS A 48 7.49 19.06 10.85
C LYS A 48 6.35 18.05 10.92
N ILE A 49 6.64 16.83 11.39
CA ILE A 49 5.62 15.77 11.54
C ILE A 49 4.58 16.18 12.61
N ARG A 50 5.01 16.79 13.72
CA ARG A 50 4.09 17.31 14.75
C ARG A 50 3.14 18.38 14.24
N LYS A 51 3.58 19.26 13.35
CA LYS A 51 2.68 20.23 12.73
C LYS A 51 1.52 19.54 11.98
N ILE A 52 1.80 18.44 11.29
CA ILE A 52 0.75 17.65 10.63
C ILE A 52 -0.15 16.99 11.68
N GLU A 53 0.41 16.42 12.75
CA GLU A 53 -0.35 15.84 13.86
C GLU A 53 -1.30 16.85 14.49
N ASP A 54 -0.76 18.02 14.89
CA ASP A 54 -1.52 19.09 15.51
C ASP A 54 -2.67 19.56 14.59
N TYR A 55 -2.41 19.70 13.29
CA TYR A 55 -3.41 20.09 12.29
C TYR A 55 -4.54 19.06 12.15
N LEU A 56 -4.19 17.77 12.06
CA LEU A 56 -5.17 16.69 11.88
C LEU A 56 -6.02 16.47 13.14
N THR A 57 -5.50 16.79 14.32
CA THR A 57 -6.18 16.58 15.61
C THR A 57 -6.90 17.82 16.14
N ASP A 58 -6.73 18.98 15.51
CA ASP A 58 -7.51 20.19 15.78
C ASP A 58 -8.99 19.94 15.43
N GLU A 59 -9.92 20.37 16.29
CA GLU A 59 -11.36 20.05 16.15
C GLU A 59 -11.96 20.58 14.84
N GLN A 60 -11.56 21.77 14.38
CA GLN A 60 -12.07 22.37 13.15
C GLN A 60 -11.56 21.60 11.93
N HIS A 61 -10.25 21.35 11.87
CA HIS A 61 -9.65 20.62 10.77
C HIS A 61 -10.07 19.15 10.74
N GLN A 62 -10.32 18.55 11.91
CA GLN A 62 -10.88 17.20 12.00
C GLN A 62 -12.24 17.12 11.31
N GLN A 63 -13.13 18.08 11.53
CA GLN A 63 -14.43 18.09 10.85
C GLN A 63 -14.27 18.26 9.33
N GLU A 64 -13.31 19.10 8.89
CA GLU A 64 -13.05 19.32 7.47
C GLU A 64 -12.64 18.04 6.74
N TRP A 65 -11.69 17.25 7.28
CA TRP A 65 -11.28 16.02 6.61
C TRP A 65 -12.30 14.90 6.76
N LEU A 66 -13.09 14.86 7.84
CA LEU A 66 -14.23 13.94 7.97
C LEU A 66 -15.28 14.23 6.89
N ASP A 67 -15.64 15.50 6.69
CA ASP A 67 -16.58 15.91 5.64
C ASP A 67 -16.04 15.59 4.23
N ALA A 68 -14.73 15.72 4.01
CA ALA A 68 -14.09 15.37 2.75
C ALA A 68 -14.19 13.88 2.46
N LEU A 69 -13.86 13.03 3.42
CA LEU A 69 -13.95 11.56 3.28
C LEU A 69 -15.41 11.08 3.11
N TRP A 70 -16.35 11.74 3.78
CA TRP A 70 -17.77 11.46 3.58
C TRP A 70 -18.22 11.80 2.15
N LYS A 71 -17.81 12.95 1.62
CA LYS A 71 -18.15 13.36 0.25
C LYS A 71 -17.51 12.49 -0.82
N ASP A 72 -16.27 12.04 -0.60
CA ASP A 72 -15.56 11.20 -1.55
C ASP A 72 -16.04 9.74 -1.51
N LEU A 73 -16.18 9.13 -0.33
CA LEU A 73 -16.36 7.69 -0.13
C LEU A 73 -17.56 7.31 0.71
N HIS A 74 -18.32 8.30 1.22
CA HIS A 74 -19.38 8.06 2.22
C HIS A 74 -18.83 7.31 3.45
N LYS A 75 -17.59 7.61 3.84
CA LYS A 75 -16.91 6.97 4.97
C LYS A 75 -17.37 7.63 6.27
N CYS A 76 -18.01 6.86 7.16
CA CYS A 76 -18.49 7.39 8.44
C CYS A 76 -17.32 7.80 9.36
N LYS A 77 -17.63 8.61 10.36
CA LYS A 77 -16.63 9.14 11.30
C LYS A 77 -15.83 8.04 11.98
N GLU A 78 -16.48 6.97 12.44
CA GLU A 78 -15.87 5.85 13.15
C GLU A 78 -14.89 5.09 12.24
N GLU A 79 -15.29 4.81 11.02
CA GLU A 79 -14.41 4.17 10.03
C GLU A 79 -13.26 5.11 9.64
N ALA A 80 -13.53 6.39 9.39
CA ALA A 80 -12.51 7.37 9.04
C ALA A 80 -11.45 7.53 10.15
N ILE A 81 -11.86 7.61 11.42
CA ILE A 81 -10.92 7.68 12.54
C ILE A 81 -10.10 6.39 12.66
N THR A 82 -10.73 5.23 12.54
CA THR A 82 -10.04 3.94 12.75
C THR A 82 -9.12 3.56 11.58
N THR A 83 -9.49 3.92 10.34
CA THR A 83 -8.77 3.46 9.14
C THR A 83 -7.89 4.53 8.48
N GLU A 84 -8.12 5.81 8.76
CA GLU A 84 -7.31 6.91 8.21
C GLU A 84 -6.46 7.56 9.32
N LEU A 85 -7.08 8.16 10.35
CA LEU A 85 -6.34 8.92 11.37
C LEU A 85 -5.47 8.02 12.27
N THR A 86 -6.04 6.95 12.82
CA THR A 86 -5.32 6.09 13.78
C THR A 86 -4.04 5.48 13.20
N PRO A 87 -4.00 4.97 11.95
CA PRO A 87 -2.76 4.52 11.33
C PRO A 87 -1.73 5.63 11.15
N ILE A 88 -2.16 6.86 10.81
CA ILE A 88 -1.27 8.03 10.68
C ILE A 88 -0.63 8.36 12.04
N LEU A 89 -1.43 8.48 13.10
CA LEU A 89 -0.92 8.78 14.45
C LEU A 89 -0.02 7.67 14.99
N THR A 90 -0.34 6.41 14.71
CA THR A 90 0.51 5.26 15.08
C THR A 90 1.86 5.32 14.38
N CYS A 91 1.86 5.66 13.09
CA CYS A 91 3.07 5.86 12.29
C CYS A 91 3.93 7.01 12.88
N MET A 92 3.32 8.17 13.16
CA MET A 92 4.01 9.32 13.75
C MET A 92 4.64 8.97 15.09
N LYS A 93 3.87 8.34 15.99
CA LYS A 93 4.37 7.89 17.29
C LYS A 93 5.58 6.98 17.15
N HIS A 94 5.52 6.00 16.27
CA HIS A 94 6.65 5.10 16.02
C HIS A 94 7.90 5.85 15.52
N ILE A 95 7.73 6.84 14.64
CA ILE A 95 8.83 7.69 14.18
C ILE A 95 9.40 8.52 15.34
N TYR A 96 8.58 9.10 16.21
CA TYR A 96 9.08 9.86 17.37
C TYR A 96 9.93 9.00 18.29
N ASP A 97 9.53 7.76 18.51
CA ASP A 97 10.22 6.84 19.38
C ASP A 97 11.54 6.34 18.76
N GLU A 98 11.59 6.10 17.45
CA GLU A 98 12.64 5.35 16.79
C GLU A 98 13.59 6.16 15.88
N LEU A 99 13.17 7.34 15.38
CA LEU A 99 13.94 8.08 14.36
C LEU A 99 15.37 8.39 14.78
N HIS A 100 15.58 8.70 16.08
CA HIS A 100 16.92 8.94 16.62
C HIS A 100 17.87 7.75 16.49
N GLN A 101 17.31 6.52 16.38
CA GLN A 101 18.10 5.32 16.15
C GLN A 101 18.29 5.05 14.66
N TRP A 102 17.25 5.30 13.84
CA TRP A 102 17.30 5.03 12.41
C TRP A 102 18.36 5.87 11.68
N VAL A 103 18.52 7.12 12.07
CA VAL A 103 19.50 8.03 11.43
C VAL A 103 20.96 7.79 11.85
N LYS A 104 21.21 6.95 12.88
CA LYS A 104 22.58 6.65 13.29
C LYS A 104 23.28 5.77 12.27
N ASP A 105 24.60 6.01 12.14
CA ASP A 105 25.49 5.09 11.45
C ASP A 105 25.34 3.68 12.02
N GLN A 106 24.98 2.70 11.21
CA GLN A 106 24.81 1.31 11.63
C GLN A 106 26.11 0.54 11.44
N PRO A 107 26.86 0.20 12.51
CA PRO A 107 28.05 -0.62 12.37
C PRO A 107 27.70 -2.00 11.83
N VAL A 108 28.59 -2.52 10.98
CA VAL A 108 28.49 -3.88 10.46
C VAL A 108 29.73 -4.68 10.89
N ASP A 109 29.59 -6.01 10.89
CA ASP A 109 30.68 -6.90 11.24
C ASP A 109 31.83 -6.81 10.22
N GLU A 110 33.06 -6.87 10.74
CA GLU A 110 34.27 -6.83 9.92
C GLU A 110 34.78 -8.26 9.68
N PRO A 111 34.86 -8.70 8.43
CA PRO A 111 35.54 -9.94 8.12
C PRO A 111 37.04 -9.81 8.50
N TRP A 112 37.69 -10.88 8.91
CA TRP A 112 39.09 -10.85 9.32
C TRP A 112 40.04 -10.26 8.25
N SER A 113 39.70 -10.40 6.97
CA SER A 113 40.43 -9.81 5.84
C SER A 113 40.41 -8.29 5.84
N MET A 114 39.49 -7.68 6.59
CA MET A 114 39.30 -6.23 6.76
C MET A 114 39.86 -5.73 8.12
N ALA A 115 40.69 -6.52 8.81
CA ALA A 115 41.26 -6.14 10.09
C ALA A 115 41.94 -4.75 10.02
N GLY A 116 41.61 -3.86 10.97
CA GLY A 116 42.07 -2.46 10.97
C GLY A 116 41.14 -1.49 10.26
N MET A 117 40.04 -1.95 9.67
CA MET A 117 38.97 -1.13 9.16
C MET A 117 37.83 -0.93 10.19
N LYS A 118 36.97 0.00 9.92
CA LYS A 118 35.65 0.17 10.53
C LYS A 118 34.65 0.42 9.42
N SER A 119 33.66 -0.45 9.30
CA SER A 119 32.60 -0.31 8.32
C SER A 119 31.26 0.01 8.99
N TYR A 120 30.43 0.76 8.29
CA TYR A 120 29.09 1.08 8.73
C TYR A 120 28.20 1.47 7.55
N ILE A 121 26.90 1.32 7.70
CA ILE A 121 25.90 1.87 6.79
C ILE A 121 25.50 3.25 7.28
N LYS A 122 25.52 4.23 6.39
CA LYS A 122 25.02 5.58 6.62
C LYS A 122 23.77 5.79 5.78
N TYR A 123 22.68 6.18 6.43
CA TYR A 123 21.46 6.56 5.73
C TYR A 123 21.53 8.03 5.33
N GLU A 124 21.30 8.29 4.05
CA GLU A 124 21.25 9.64 3.48
C GLU A 124 19.92 9.82 2.77
N PRO A 125 19.24 11.00 2.82
CA PRO A 125 18.06 11.25 2.02
C PRO A 125 18.30 10.94 0.55
N LYS A 126 17.31 10.41 -0.15
CA LYS A 126 17.40 10.25 -1.61
C LYS A 126 17.44 11.60 -2.33
N GLY A 127 16.76 12.62 -1.81
CA GLY A 127 16.77 13.99 -2.34
C GLY A 127 15.38 14.52 -2.65
N HIS A 128 15.05 14.69 -3.93
CA HIS A 128 13.71 15.09 -4.38
C HIS A 128 12.86 13.84 -4.64
N VAL A 129 11.77 13.69 -3.89
CA VAL A 129 10.90 12.51 -3.99
C VAL A 129 9.47 12.90 -4.36
N MET A 130 8.83 12.08 -5.18
CA MET A 130 7.42 12.21 -5.53
C MET A 130 6.62 11.10 -4.86
N VAL A 131 5.50 11.46 -4.23
CA VAL A 131 4.51 10.53 -3.68
C VAL A 131 3.24 10.64 -4.51
N ILE A 132 2.82 9.54 -5.13
CA ILE A 132 1.55 9.45 -5.86
C ILE A 132 0.63 8.55 -5.06
N SER A 133 -0.44 9.13 -4.50
CA SER A 133 -1.35 8.43 -3.60
C SER A 133 -2.69 8.08 -4.27
N PRO A 134 -3.34 6.99 -3.82
CA PRO A 134 -4.61 6.51 -4.35
C PRO A 134 -5.81 7.23 -3.71
N TRP A 135 -7.00 6.83 -4.13
CA TRP A 135 -8.27 7.43 -3.73
C TRP A 135 -9.02 6.66 -2.61
N ASN A 136 -8.63 5.44 -2.29
CA ASN A 136 -9.43 4.56 -1.41
C ASN A 136 -9.22 4.81 0.10
N TYR A 137 -8.03 5.19 0.50
CA TYR A 137 -7.68 5.75 1.82
C TYR A 137 -6.85 7.01 1.57
N PRO A 138 -7.50 8.07 1.06
CA PRO A 138 -6.79 9.18 0.44
C PRO A 138 -5.99 10.01 1.42
N LEU A 139 -6.39 10.07 2.69
CA LEU A 139 -5.64 10.77 3.73
C LEU A 139 -4.45 9.93 4.23
N GLN A 140 -4.70 8.69 4.63
CA GLN A 140 -3.68 7.80 5.20
C GLN A 140 -2.61 7.41 4.20
N LEU A 141 -2.99 7.02 2.97
CA LEU A 141 -2.04 6.57 1.96
C LEU A 141 -1.28 7.72 1.28
N ALA A 142 -1.72 8.97 1.46
CA ALA A 142 -0.94 10.15 1.12
C ALA A 142 0.06 10.50 2.23
N LEU A 143 -0.41 10.58 3.49
CA LEU A 143 0.38 11.11 4.58
C LEU A 143 1.42 10.14 5.13
N ASN A 144 1.16 8.84 5.19
CA ASN A 144 2.16 7.89 5.69
C ASN A 144 3.47 7.91 4.89
N PRO A 145 3.48 7.88 3.53
CA PRO A 145 4.72 8.05 2.77
C PRO A 145 5.35 9.43 2.97
N VAL A 146 4.55 10.52 2.99
CA VAL A 146 5.05 11.89 3.21
C VAL A 146 5.77 12.00 4.57
N ILE A 147 5.18 11.48 5.64
CA ILE A 147 5.74 11.48 6.99
C ILE A 147 7.09 10.74 7.04
N HIS A 148 7.20 9.60 6.38
CA HIS A 148 8.46 8.84 6.29
C HIS A 148 9.50 9.56 5.42
N ALA A 149 9.08 10.23 4.35
CA ALA A 149 9.97 11.04 3.51
C ALA A 149 10.52 12.25 4.27
N ILE A 150 9.69 12.91 5.13
CA ILE A 150 10.12 13.94 6.08
C ILE A 150 11.14 13.35 7.07
N ALA A 151 10.84 12.19 7.65
CA ALA A 151 11.73 11.52 8.60
C ALA A 151 13.11 11.20 7.98
N ALA A 152 13.15 10.82 6.72
CA ALA A 152 14.39 10.59 5.98
C ALA A 152 15.11 11.90 5.56
N GLY A 153 14.40 13.05 5.49
CA GLY A 153 14.98 14.37 5.16
C GLY A 153 14.97 14.70 3.67
N ASN A 154 13.92 14.34 2.98
CA ASN A 154 13.72 14.60 1.54
C ASN A 154 12.88 15.87 1.31
N VAL A 155 13.04 16.47 0.13
CA VAL A 155 12.10 17.41 -0.48
C VAL A 155 10.98 16.60 -1.11
N ILE A 156 9.72 17.01 -0.93
CA ILE A 156 8.57 16.16 -1.22
C ILE A 156 7.58 16.86 -2.15
N LEU A 157 7.22 16.20 -3.23
CA LEU A 157 6.08 16.55 -4.06
C LEU A 157 5.01 15.47 -3.90
N LEU A 158 3.88 15.83 -3.31
CA LEU A 158 2.72 14.95 -3.19
C LEU A 158 1.76 15.19 -4.36
N LYS A 159 1.41 14.12 -5.05
CA LYS A 159 0.37 14.07 -6.09
C LYS A 159 -0.79 13.20 -5.60
N PRO A 160 -1.81 13.77 -4.95
CA PRO A 160 -2.97 13.01 -4.52
C PRO A 160 -3.84 12.61 -5.72
N SER A 161 -4.77 11.69 -5.49
CA SER A 161 -5.66 11.21 -6.55
C SER A 161 -6.72 12.25 -6.92
N GLU A 162 -6.87 12.51 -8.21
CA GLU A 162 -7.91 13.35 -8.76
C GLU A 162 -9.34 12.78 -8.58
N ILE A 163 -9.45 11.53 -8.17
CA ILE A 163 -10.75 10.87 -7.96
C ILE A 163 -11.31 11.21 -6.58
N ALA A 164 -10.44 11.31 -5.54
CA ALA A 164 -10.82 11.75 -4.20
C ALA A 164 -10.65 13.27 -4.08
N ILE A 165 -11.53 14.01 -4.76
CA ILE A 165 -11.39 15.46 -4.98
C ILE A 165 -11.38 16.24 -3.68
N TYR A 166 -12.30 15.94 -2.76
CA TYR A 166 -12.46 16.72 -1.52
C TYR A 166 -11.30 16.48 -0.57
N THR A 167 -10.82 15.23 -0.45
CA THR A 167 -9.66 14.92 0.38
C THR A 167 -8.37 15.47 -0.24
N SER A 168 -8.24 15.49 -1.56
CA SER A 168 -7.10 16.11 -2.25
C SER A 168 -7.02 17.61 -1.99
N HIS A 169 -8.15 18.32 -2.05
CA HIS A 169 -8.22 19.75 -1.68
C HIS A 169 -7.85 20.00 -0.22
N PHE A 170 -8.32 19.14 0.70
CA PHE A 170 -7.93 19.23 2.11
C PHE A 170 -6.42 19.05 2.29
N LEU A 171 -5.82 18.04 1.64
CA LEU A 171 -4.38 17.78 1.68
C LEU A 171 -3.58 18.97 1.14
N LYS A 172 -4.02 19.57 0.02
CA LYS A 172 -3.36 20.76 -0.53
C LYS A 172 -3.43 21.93 0.44
N LYS A 173 -4.63 22.26 0.96
CA LYS A 173 -4.82 23.32 1.96
C LYS A 173 -3.90 23.13 3.15
N MET A 174 -3.90 21.94 3.76
CA MET A 174 -3.09 21.63 4.93
C MET A 174 -1.58 21.81 4.65
N ILE A 175 -1.09 21.29 3.55
CA ILE A 175 0.35 21.37 3.23
C ILE A 175 0.76 22.80 2.93
N ASP A 176 -0.03 23.56 2.17
CA ASP A 176 0.24 24.97 1.85
C ASP A 176 0.25 25.85 3.11
N GLU A 177 -0.56 25.54 4.14
CA GLU A 177 -0.57 26.27 5.41
C GLU A 177 0.61 25.89 6.34
N LEU A 178 1.12 24.68 6.24
CA LEU A 178 2.13 24.16 7.18
C LEU A 178 3.58 24.29 6.70
N PHE A 179 3.81 24.32 5.39
CA PHE A 179 5.14 24.21 4.81
C PHE A 179 5.38 25.19 3.67
N GLU A 180 6.64 25.58 3.50
CA GLU A 180 7.07 26.27 2.30
C GLU A 180 7.05 25.33 1.11
N GLU A 181 6.64 25.82 -0.05
CA GLU A 181 6.44 25.05 -1.25
C GLU A 181 7.74 24.40 -1.78
N ASP A 182 8.91 25.00 -1.48
CA ASP A 182 10.22 24.46 -1.81
C ASP A 182 10.66 23.29 -0.93
N ASP A 183 9.90 23.00 0.14
CA ASP A 183 10.16 21.90 1.07
C ASP A 183 9.17 20.75 0.83
N ILE A 184 7.86 21.02 0.96
CA ILE A 184 6.79 20.06 0.74
C ILE A 184 5.67 20.76 -0.02
N ALA A 185 5.28 20.22 -1.17
CA ALA A 185 4.20 20.78 -1.99
C ALA A 185 3.21 19.70 -2.42
N VAL A 186 1.98 20.13 -2.69
CA VAL A 186 0.94 19.31 -3.29
C VAL A 186 0.60 19.86 -4.68
N VAL A 187 0.64 18.97 -5.66
CA VAL A 187 0.16 19.25 -7.02
C VAL A 187 -1.12 18.47 -7.26
N GLU A 188 -2.24 19.15 -7.33
CA GLU A 188 -3.50 18.57 -7.77
C GLU A 188 -3.54 18.45 -9.28
N GLY A 189 -4.38 17.57 -9.79
CA GLY A 189 -4.55 17.36 -11.22
C GLY A 189 -4.66 15.87 -11.57
N GLY A 190 -4.86 15.58 -12.83
CA GLY A 190 -5.09 14.23 -13.33
C GLY A 190 -3.89 13.62 -14.08
N ILE A 191 -4.22 12.95 -15.19
CA ILE A 191 -3.24 12.28 -16.04
C ILE A 191 -2.22 13.25 -16.68
N PRO A 192 -2.61 14.46 -17.16
CA PRO A 192 -1.65 15.40 -17.76
C PRO A 192 -0.56 15.83 -16.78
N GLU A 193 -0.92 16.26 -15.56
CA GLU A 193 0.00 16.70 -14.52
C GLU A 193 0.90 15.56 -14.05
N THR A 194 0.31 14.37 -13.80
CA THR A 194 1.07 13.19 -13.44
C THR A 194 2.08 12.82 -14.52
N THR A 195 1.69 12.89 -15.80
CA THR A 195 2.59 12.61 -16.92
C THR A 195 3.73 13.63 -17.01
N ALA A 196 3.43 14.92 -16.82
CA ALA A 196 4.45 15.98 -16.82
C ALA A 196 5.47 15.74 -15.69
N LEU A 197 5.01 15.39 -14.49
CA LEU A 197 5.87 15.06 -13.33
C LEU A 197 6.68 13.79 -13.56
N LEU A 198 6.10 12.74 -14.12
CA LEU A 198 6.80 11.48 -14.41
C LEU A 198 7.94 11.63 -15.43
N ASN A 199 7.91 12.69 -16.24
CA ASN A 199 9.00 13.04 -17.16
C ASN A 199 10.15 13.82 -16.49
N LYS A 200 10.08 14.10 -15.18
CA LYS A 200 11.11 14.82 -14.44
C LYS A 200 12.04 13.85 -13.70
N PRO A 201 13.33 14.16 -13.53
CA PRO A 201 14.30 13.31 -12.87
C PRO A 201 14.21 13.39 -11.34
N PHE A 202 13.13 12.87 -10.76
CA PHE A 202 13.07 12.65 -9.31
C PHE A 202 14.11 11.63 -8.87
N ASN A 203 14.52 11.71 -7.60
CA ASN A 203 15.43 10.71 -7.02
C ASN A 203 14.68 9.44 -6.59
N HIS A 204 13.39 9.57 -6.27
CA HIS A 204 12.52 8.44 -5.90
C HIS A 204 11.06 8.76 -6.20
N ILE A 205 10.31 7.73 -6.60
CA ILE A 205 8.85 7.79 -6.74
C ILE A 205 8.24 6.71 -5.86
N PHE A 206 7.40 7.12 -4.91
CA PHE A 206 6.56 6.22 -4.14
C PHE A 206 5.15 6.26 -4.72
N PHE A 207 4.70 5.15 -5.23
CA PHE A 207 3.41 5.01 -5.89
C PHE A 207 2.55 3.96 -5.20
N THR A 208 1.31 4.31 -4.90
CA THR A 208 0.27 3.36 -4.45
C THR A 208 -0.88 3.39 -5.44
N GLY A 209 -1.27 2.23 -5.99
CA GLY A 209 -2.37 2.14 -6.95
C GLY A 209 -2.41 0.83 -7.72
N SER A 210 -3.02 0.83 -8.91
CA SER A 210 -3.19 -0.40 -9.68
C SER A 210 -1.89 -0.89 -10.34
N PRO A 211 -1.72 -2.21 -10.57
CA PRO A 211 -0.58 -2.77 -11.30
C PRO A 211 -0.39 -2.18 -12.70
N ALA A 212 -1.48 -1.83 -13.37
CA ALA A 212 -1.44 -1.24 -14.71
C ALA A 212 -0.75 0.15 -14.69
N VAL A 213 -1.11 1.01 -13.74
CA VAL A 213 -0.48 2.32 -13.57
C VAL A 213 0.94 2.20 -12.99
N GLY A 214 1.18 1.25 -12.08
CA GLY A 214 2.53 0.96 -11.55
C GLY A 214 3.55 0.63 -12.66
N LYS A 215 3.13 -0.11 -13.69
CA LYS A 215 3.97 -0.38 -14.88
C LYS A 215 4.29 0.89 -15.67
N ILE A 216 3.34 1.84 -15.76
CA ILE A 216 3.56 3.15 -16.40
C ILE A 216 4.57 3.96 -15.61
N VAL A 217 4.40 4.05 -14.29
CA VAL A 217 5.32 4.76 -13.38
C VAL A 217 6.73 4.17 -13.48
N MET A 218 6.87 2.85 -13.40
CA MET A 218 8.16 2.17 -13.51
C MET A 218 8.83 2.42 -14.87
N LYS A 219 8.07 2.41 -15.97
CA LYS A 219 8.57 2.71 -17.31
C LYS A 219 9.06 4.15 -17.41
N ALA A 220 8.33 5.11 -16.86
CA ALA A 220 8.76 6.51 -16.84
C ALA A 220 10.01 6.71 -15.99
N ALA A 221 10.05 6.17 -14.78
CA ALA A 221 11.18 6.22 -13.87
C ALA A 221 12.48 5.67 -14.48
N SER A 222 12.38 4.64 -15.32
CA SER A 222 13.55 4.03 -15.99
C SER A 222 14.30 4.99 -16.90
N GLN A 223 13.68 6.05 -17.41
CA GLN A 223 14.32 7.04 -18.28
C GLN A 223 15.36 7.88 -17.53
N HIS A 224 15.19 8.03 -16.22
CA HIS A 224 16.05 8.84 -15.36
C HIS A 224 16.82 7.98 -14.33
N LEU A 225 16.66 6.65 -14.38
CA LEU A 225 17.14 5.72 -13.34
C LEU A 225 16.61 6.07 -11.94
N THR A 226 15.42 6.68 -11.89
CA THR A 226 14.72 6.99 -10.66
C THR A 226 14.33 5.70 -9.95
N SER A 227 14.64 5.59 -8.67
CA SER A 227 14.20 4.45 -7.87
C SER A 227 12.69 4.52 -7.61
N VAL A 228 12.03 3.36 -7.53
CA VAL A 228 10.59 3.28 -7.30
C VAL A 228 10.26 2.36 -6.12
N THR A 229 9.26 2.76 -5.33
CA THR A 229 8.49 1.87 -4.45
C THR A 229 7.07 1.81 -4.99
N LEU A 230 6.59 0.61 -5.29
CA LEU A 230 5.29 0.36 -5.87
C LEU A 230 4.46 -0.48 -4.90
N GLU A 231 3.47 0.14 -4.28
CA GLU A 231 2.45 -0.54 -3.48
C GLU A 231 1.23 -0.77 -4.35
N LEU A 232 1.06 -2.02 -4.77
CA LEU A 232 0.04 -2.39 -5.75
C LEU A 232 -1.02 -3.27 -5.08
N GLY A 233 -2.11 -3.52 -5.80
CA GLY A 233 -3.15 -4.42 -5.35
C GLY A 233 -2.85 -5.89 -5.64
N GLY A 234 -3.88 -6.69 -5.58
CA GLY A 234 -3.84 -8.11 -5.90
C GLY A 234 -5.05 -8.84 -5.36
N LYS A 235 -5.22 -10.09 -5.78
CA LYS A 235 -6.32 -10.92 -5.30
C LYS A 235 -5.95 -11.61 -3.99
N SER A 236 -6.25 -10.96 -2.86
CA SER A 236 -5.93 -11.42 -1.51
C SER A 236 -6.89 -12.54 -1.06
N PRO A 237 -6.44 -13.82 -0.98
CA PRO A 237 -7.29 -14.93 -0.57
C PRO A 237 -7.47 -15.00 0.94
N VAL A 238 -8.63 -15.51 1.37
CA VAL A 238 -8.88 -16.02 2.71
C VAL A 238 -9.05 -17.53 2.65
N VAL A 239 -8.12 -18.27 3.23
CA VAL A 239 -8.23 -19.71 3.37
C VAL A 239 -8.92 -20.03 4.69
N ILE A 240 -10.00 -20.80 4.64
CA ILE A 240 -10.78 -21.21 5.81
C ILE A 240 -10.75 -22.74 5.87
N ASP A 241 -10.15 -23.32 6.90
CA ASP A 241 -10.15 -24.77 7.08
C ASP A 241 -11.27 -25.22 8.03
N GLU A 242 -11.56 -26.51 7.98
CA GLU A 242 -12.60 -27.15 8.76
C GLU A 242 -12.42 -27.09 10.29
N SER A 243 -11.24 -26.66 10.77
CA SER A 243 -10.95 -26.59 12.21
C SER A 243 -11.53 -25.37 12.92
N VAL A 244 -11.97 -24.36 12.15
CA VAL A 244 -12.50 -23.11 12.71
C VAL A 244 -14.02 -23.13 12.83
N ASN A 245 -14.56 -22.27 13.66
CA ASN A 245 -15.99 -22.01 13.69
C ASN A 245 -16.37 -21.15 12.50
N ILE A 246 -17.23 -21.67 11.62
CA ILE A 246 -17.57 -21.04 10.35
C ILE A 246 -18.31 -19.71 10.53
N ASP A 247 -19.16 -19.59 11.52
CA ASP A 247 -19.86 -18.35 11.84
C ASP A 247 -18.87 -17.23 12.20
N LYS A 248 -17.89 -17.52 13.09
CA LYS A 248 -16.85 -16.54 13.44
C LYS A 248 -15.95 -16.19 12.26
N ALA A 249 -15.62 -17.16 11.42
CA ALA A 249 -14.84 -16.92 10.20
C ALA A 249 -15.60 -16.02 9.23
N ALA A 250 -16.89 -16.30 9.00
CA ALA A 250 -17.77 -15.50 8.16
C ALA A 250 -17.89 -14.05 8.66
N GLY A 251 -18.03 -13.85 9.98
CA GLY A 251 -18.08 -12.50 10.57
C GLY A 251 -16.80 -11.70 10.33
N LYS A 252 -15.61 -12.32 10.45
CA LYS A 252 -14.35 -11.65 10.12
C LYS A 252 -14.26 -11.29 8.64
N VAL A 253 -14.67 -12.20 7.76
CA VAL A 253 -14.64 -11.95 6.31
C VAL A 253 -15.67 -10.87 5.94
N ALA A 254 -16.86 -10.87 6.53
CA ALA A 254 -17.88 -9.84 6.33
C ALA A 254 -17.34 -8.45 6.72
N PHE A 255 -16.72 -8.32 7.89
CA PHE A 255 -16.07 -7.09 8.32
C PHE A 255 -15.00 -6.64 7.30
N GLY A 256 -14.03 -7.53 6.97
CA GLY A 256 -12.92 -7.16 6.08
C GLY A 256 -13.35 -6.86 4.64
N LYS A 257 -14.45 -7.51 4.16
CA LYS A 257 -14.99 -7.29 2.82
C LYS A 257 -15.85 -6.04 2.72
N CYS A 258 -16.56 -5.70 3.78
CA CYS A 258 -17.50 -4.57 3.77
C CYS A 258 -16.84 -3.23 4.13
N MET A 259 -15.70 -3.25 4.84
CA MET A 259 -14.93 -2.04 5.14
C MET A 259 -14.60 -1.28 3.86
N ASN A 260 -14.89 0.01 3.82
CA ASN A 260 -14.76 0.87 2.64
C ASN A 260 -15.44 0.29 1.39
N ALA A 261 -16.55 -0.43 1.56
CA ALA A 261 -17.27 -1.17 0.51
C ALA A 261 -16.34 -2.12 -0.29
N GLY A 262 -15.33 -2.71 0.35
CA GLY A 262 -14.37 -3.61 -0.29
C GLY A 262 -13.28 -2.93 -1.11
N GLN A 263 -13.20 -1.61 -1.11
CA GLN A 263 -12.23 -0.83 -1.88
C GLN A 263 -10.89 -0.71 -1.13
N THR A 264 -10.27 -1.87 -0.82
CA THR A 264 -9.06 -1.97 -0.03
C THR A 264 -8.12 -3.01 -0.64
N CYS A 265 -6.85 -2.64 -0.84
CA CYS A 265 -5.83 -3.51 -1.47
C CYS A 265 -5.56 -4.82 -0.71
N ILE A 266 -5.87 -4.86 0.58
CA ILE A 266 -5.76 -6.05 1.43
C ILE A 266 -7.14 -6.62 1.83
N ALA A 267 -8.25 -6.14 1.26
CA ALA A 267 -9.56 -6.73 1.50
C ALA A 267 -9.59 -8.21 1.08
N PRO A 268 -10.37 -9.06 1.74
CA PRO A 268 -10.70 -10.38 1.22
C PRO A 268 -11.22 -10.28 -0.20
N ASP A 269 -10.42 -10.69 -1.18
CA ASP A 269 -10.84 -10.61 -2.58
C ASP A 269 -11.62 -11.86 -2.99
N TYR A 270 -11.24 -13.03 -2.49
CA TYR A 270 -11.96 -14.28 -2.60
C TYR A 270 -11.70 -15.19 -1.40
N VAL A 271 -12.56 -16.19 -1.21
CA VAL A 271 -12.45 -17.21 -0.15
C VAL A 271 -12.11 -18.56 -0.78
N ILE A 272 -11.26 -19.33 -0.12
CA ILE A 272 -11.00 -20.74 -0.39
C ILE A 272 -11.42 -21.54 0.85
N ILE A 273 -12.45 -22.39 0.74
CA ILE A 273 -13.08 -23.05 1.87
C ILE A 273 -13.31 -24.55 1.58
N HIS A 274 -13.35 -25.38 2.64
CA HIS A 274 -13.72 -26.77 2.48
C HIS A 274 -15.15 -26.88 1.91
N LYS A 275 -15.33 -27.76 0.92
CA LYS A 275 -16.58 -27.85 0.14
C LYS A 275 -17.84 -28.02 0.98
N GLU A 276 -17.76 -28.77 2.08
CA GLU A 276 -18.91 -29.01 2.97
C GLU A 276 -19.35 -27.76 3.73
N GLU A 277 -18.48 -26.75 3.87
CA GLU A 277 -18.74 -25.52 4.62
C GLU A 277 -19.22 -24.34 3.75
N GLU A 278 -19.22 -24.48 2.42
CA GLU A 278 -19.53 -23.40 1.48
C GLU A 278 -20.88 -22.73 1.75
N GLN A 279 -21.94 -23.53 1.89
CA GLN A 279 -23.30 -23.02 2.10
C GLN A 279 -23.47 -22.40 3.50
N ALA A 280 -22.89 -23.04 4.53
CA ALA A 280 -22.92 -22.52 5.88
C ALA A 280 -22.18 -21.17 5.98
N PHE A 281 -21.04 -21.04 5.28
CA PHE A 281 -20.29 -19.81 5.20
C PHE A 281 -21.10 -18.69 4.52
N ALA A 282 -21.66 -18.94 3.34
CA ALA A 282 -22.42 -17.93 2.59
C ALA A 282 -23.62 -17.41 3.40
N LYS A 283 -24.34 -18.30 4.08
CA LYS A 283 -25.45 -17.95 4.97
C LYS A 283 -24.96 -17.09 6.16
N ALA A 284 -23.95 -17.56 6.88
CA ALA A 284 -23.41 -16.85 8.04
C ALA A 284 -22.82 -15.48 7.65
N PHE A 285 -22.16 -15.37 6.49
CA PHE A 285 -21.68 -14.11 5.95
C PHE A 285 -22.83 -13.10 5.77
N GLY A 286 -23.95 -13.52 5.14
CA GLY A 286 -25.12 -12.68 4.98
C GLY A 286 -25.73 -12.24 6.31
N GLU A 287 -25.82 -13.15 7.30
CA GLU A 287 -26.33 -12.84 8.65
C GLU A 287 -25.44 -11.77 9.34
N HIS A 288 -24.12 -11.86 9.22
CA HIS A 288 -23.21 -10.85 9.75
C HIS A 288 -23.31 -9.50 9.01
N VAL A 289 -23.48 -9.49 7.69
CA VAL A 289 -23.73 -8.25 6.93
C VAL A 289 -24.97 -7.54 7.43
N GLN A 290 -26.08 -8.30 7.64
CA GLN A 290 -27.29 -7.73 8.19
C GLN A 290 -27.09 -7.21 9.62
N ALA A 291 -26.39 -7.95 10.47
CA ALA A 291 -26.12 -7.53 11.85
C ALA A 291 -25.24 -6.27 11.94
N PHE A 292 -24.28 -6.11 11.04
CA PHE A 292 -23.34 -4.98 11.05
C PHE A 292 -23.94 -3.72 10.41
N TYR A 293 -24.63 -3.87 9.27
CA TYR A 293 -25.02 -2.74 8.43
C TYR A 293 -26.53 -2.58 8.23
N ASN A 294 -27.36 -3.44 8.84
CA ASN A 294 -28.81 -3.36 8.78
C ASN A 294 -29.48 -3.76 10.10
N PRO A 295 -29.00 -3.30 11.28
CA PRO A 295 -29.54 -3.70 12.57
C PRO A 295 -31.02 -3.28 12.73
N ASP A 296 -31.44 -2.23 12.04
CA ASP A 296 -32.81 -1.69 12.09
C ASP A 296 -33.76 -2.33 11.08
N GLY A 297 -33.28 -3.18 10.18
CA GLY A 297 -34.07 -3.81 9.11
C GLY A 297 -34.52 -2.87 8.00
N LYS A 298 -33.89 -1.70 7.83
CA LYS A 298 -34.21 -0.69 6.80
C LYS A 298 -33.46 -0.87 5.48
N GLY A 299 -32.51 -1.80 5.43
CA GLY A 299 -31.63 -2.06 4.31
C GLY A 299 -30.21 -1.51 4.52
N VAL A 300 -29.23 -2.22 3.98
CA VAL A 300 -27.78 -1.84 4.08
C VAL A 300 -27.52 -0.46 3.48
N GLN A 301 -28.26 -0.05 2.44
CA GLN A 301 -28.11 1.25 1.80
C GLN A 301 -28.37 2.43 2.75
N THR A 302 -29.26 2.24 3.73
CA THR A 302 -29.61 3.30 4.70
C THR A 302 -28.62 3.42 5.85
N SER A 303 -27.65 2.51 5.96
CA SER A 303 -26.62 2.55 6.98
C SER A 303 -25.60 3.66 6.69
N GLU A 304 -25.38 4.53 7.65
CA GLU A 304 -24.30 5.51 7.61
C GLU A 304 -22.92 4.87 7.76
N GLU A 305 -22.86 3.63 8.30
CA GLU A 305 -21.62 2.88 8.50
C GLU A 305 -21.17 2.10 7.26
N TYR A 306 -21.95 2.12 6.17
CA TYR A 306 -21.60 1.45 4.93
C TYR A 306 -21.20 2.44 3.84
N GLY A 307 -19.94 2.35 3.37
CA GLY A 307 -19.39 3.24 2.35
C GLY A 307 -20.07 3.16 0.97
N ARG A 308 -19.57 3.97 0.03
CA ARG A 308 -20.01 3.98 -1.38
C ARG A 308 -18.84 3.71 -2.30
N ILE A 309 -19.15 3.23 -3.51
CA ILE A 309 -18.16 3.12 -4.58
C ILE A 309 -17.79 4.55 -5.01
N ILE A 310 -16.50 4.79 -5.16
CA ILE A 310 -15.96 6.14 -5.32
C ILE A 310 -16.54 6.90 -6.53
N ASP A 311 -16.75 6.24 -7.66
CA ASP A 311 -17.25 6.85 -8.90
C ASP A 311 -18.06 5.87 -9.77
N ASP A 312 -18.77 6.43 -10.77
CA ASP A 312 -19.60 5.67 -11.69
C ASP A 312 -18.81 4.67 -12.53
N LYS A 313 -17.54 4.97 -12.83
CA LYS A 313 -16.67 4.07 -13.60
C LYS A 313 -16.36 2.80 -12.81
N ASN A 314 -16.00 2.93 -11.54
CA ASN A 314 -15.76 1.78 -10.67
C ASN A 314 -17.05 1.03 -10.38
N PHE A 315 -18.18 1.73 -10.21
CA PHE A 315 -19.49 1.08 -10.06
C PHE A 315 -19.81 0.18 -11.26
N LYS A 316 -19.69 0.71 -12.49
CA LYS A 316 -19.93 -0.05 -13.72
C LYS A 316 -18.99 -1.24 -13.86
N ARG A 317 -17.70 -1.04 -13.59
CA ARG A 317 -16.71 -2.13 -13.62
C ARG A 317 -17.07 -3.27 -12.66
N ILE A 318 -17.46 -2.95 -11.41
CA ILE A 318 -17.85 -3.97 -10.43
C ILE A 318 -19.11 -4.71 -10.89
N LYS A 319 -20.08 -3.99 -11.45
CA LYS A 319 -21.28 -4.60 -12.02
C LYS A 319 -20.94 -5.51 -13.21
N GLU A 320 -20.07 -5.09 -14.12
CA GLU A 320 -19.61 -5.90 -15.25
C GLU A 320 -18.92 -7.20 -14.78
N LEU A 321 -18.14 -7.17 -13.70
CA LEU A 321 -17.54 -8.38 -13.10
C LEU A 321 -18.60 -9.36 -12.58
N LEU A 322 -19.67 -8.85 -11.97
CA LEU A 322 -20.78 -9.68 -11.51
C LEU A 322 -21.52 -10.30 -12.70
N ASP A 323 -21.85 -9.47 -13.70
CA ASP A 323 -22.59 -9.90 -14.89
C ASP A 323 -21.81 -10.99 -15.67
N ASP A 324 -20.49 -10.81 -15.85
CA ASP A 324 -19.60 -11.81 -16.45
C ASP A 324 -19.61 -13.13 -15.68
N ALA A 325 -19.46 -13.06 -14.35
CA ALA A 325 -19.45 -14.27 -13.52
C ALA A 325 -20.76 -15.06 -13.63
N VAL A 326 -21.89 -14.37 -13.56
CA VAL A 326 -23.22 -15.00 -13.69
C VAL A 326 -23.42 -15.58 -15.08
N GLN A 327 -23.03 -14.85 -16.14
CA GLN A 327 -23.10 -15.33 -17.51
C GLN A 327 -22.26 -16.59 -17.73
N LYS A 328 -21.10 -16.69 -17.05
CA LYS A 328 -20.22 -17.87 -17.11
C LYS A 328 -20.61 -18.99 -16.13
N GLY A 329 -21.73 -18.86 -15.44
CA GLY A 329 -22.34 -19.93 -14.64
C GLY A 329 -22.03 -19.86 -13.14
N ALA A 330 -21.54 -18.73 -12.60
CA ALA A 330 -21.49 -18.53 -11.17
C ALA A 330 -22.93 -18.50 -10.58
N HIS A 331 -23.05 -19.03 -9.37
CA HIS A 331 -24.30 -19.00 -8.62
C HIS A 331 -24.25 -17.88 -7.57
N ILE A 332 -25.26 -17.04 -7.52
CA ILE A 332 -25.42 -16.01 -6.47
C ILE A 332 -25.95 -16.69 -5.22
N ALA A 333 -25.07 -16.92 -4.23
CA ALA A 333 -25.43 -17.54 -2.95
C ALA A 333 -25.94 -16.51 -1.93
N LEU A 334 -25.48 -15.25 -2.05
CA LEU A 334 -26.06 -14.09 -1.37
C LEU A 334 -26.27 -13.00 -2.42
N GLU A 335 -27.52 -12.63 -2.62
CA GLU A 335 -27.89 -11.53 -3.50
C GLU A 335 -27.87 -10.22 -2.74
N GLY A 336 -27.17 -9.23 -3.31
CA GLY A 336 -27.12 -7.88 -2.82
C GLY A 336 -28.07 -6.95 -3.60
N GLU A 337 -27.99 -5.67 -3.28
CA GLU A 337 -28.72 -4.59 -3.96
C GLU A 337 -27.70 -3.64 -4.62
N MET A 338 -28.09 -2.99 -5.71
CA MET A 338 -27.29 -1.98 -6.41
C MET A 338 -28.13 -0.76 -6.74
N ASP A 339 -27.59 0.42 -6.46
CA ASP A 339 -28.18 1.70 -6.86
C ASP A 339 -27.08 2.58 -7.49
N GLU A 340 -27.11 2.71 -8.82
CA GLU A 340 -26.14 3.50 -9.58
C GLU A 340 -26.21 4.98 -9.20
N SER A 341 -27.39 5.50 -8.86
CA SER A 341 -27.55 6.92 -8.52
C SER A 341 -26.89 7.29 -7.18
N ASP A 342 -26.78 6.33 -6.26
CA ASP A 342 -26.12 6.46 -4.96
C ASP A 342 -24.72 5.79 -4.94
N LYS A 343 -24.28 5.25 -6.09
CA LYS A 343 -23.05 4.44 -6.18
C LYS A 343 -22.98 3.33 -5.14
N PHE A 344 -24.12 2.83 -4.73
CA PHE A 344 -24.29 1.82 -3.71
C PHE A 344 -24.25 0.41 -4.32
N ILE A 345 -23.47 -0.45 -3.73
CA ILE A 345 -23.45 -1.90 -3.98
C ILE A 345 -23.36 -2.60 -2.63
N SER A 346 -24.39 -3.34 -2.25
CA SER A 346 -24.32 -4.19 -1.07
C SER A 346 -23.54 -5.48 -1.35
N PRO A 347 -23.10 -6.24 -0.32
CA PRO A 347 -22.28 -7.42 -0.54
C PRO A 347 -22.99 -8.54 -1.30
N TYR A 348 -22.27 -9.13 -2.26
CA TYR A 348 -22.65 -10.35 -2.99
C TYR A 348 -21.70 -11.50 -2.62
N VAL A 349 -22.23 -12.72 -2.55
CA VAL A 349 -21.43 -13.94 -2.45
C VAL A 349 -21.70 -14.81 -3.68
N LEU A 350 -20.63 -15.19 -4.37
CA LEU A 350 -20.66 -16.02 -5.56
C LEU A 350 -20.07 -17.39 -5.26
N THR A 351 -20.78 -18.46 -5.62
CA THR A 351 -20.29 -19.84 -5.59
C THR A 351 -20.25 -20.42 -7.00
N ASN A 352 -19.73 -21.64 -7.16
CA ASN A 352 -19.48 -22.24 -8.48
C ASN A 352 -18.63 -21.35 -9.39
N VAL A 353 -17.67 -20.61 -8.83
CA VAL A 353 -16.78 -19.74 -9.59
C VAL A 353 -15.56 -20.52 -10.10
N ASN A 354 -14.99 -20.06 -11.21
CA ASN A 354 -13.78 -20.63 -11.79
C ASN A 354 -12.84 -19.53 -12.30
N HIS A 355 -11.60 -19.89 -12.62
CA HIS A 355 -10.56 -18.94 -13.02
C HIS A 355 -10.77 -18.30 -14.41
N GLU A 356 -11.78 -18.71 -15.19
CA GLU A 356 -12.11 -18.11 -16.50
C GLU A 356 -13.03 -16.89 -16.36
N MET A 357 -13.64 -16.70 -15.19
CA MET A 357 -14.47 -15.56 -14.85
C MET A 357 -13.61 -14.34 -14.54
N GLU A 358 -13.98 -13.17 -15.05
CA GLU A 358 -13.20 -11.92 -14.83
C GLU A 358 -13.08 -11.57 -13.35
N VAL A 359 -14.11 -11.86 -12.55
CA VAL A 359 -14.10 -11.70 -11.09
C VAL A 359 -12.98 -12.49 -10.41
N MET A 360 -12.41 -13.52 -11.06
CA MET A 360 -11.27 -14.30 -10.58
C MET A 360 -9.94 -13.90 -11.23
N GLN A 361 -9.94 -13.09 -12.27
CA GLN A 361 -8.73 -12.64 -12.97
C GLN A 361 -8.28 -11.26 -12.55
N GLU A 362 -9.21 -10.35 -12.26
CA GLU A 362 -8.95 -8.99 -11.82
C GLU A 362 -9.23 -8.83 -10.32
N GLU A 363 -8.51 -7.91 -9.67
CA GLU A 363 -8.82 -7.45 -8.31
C GLU A 363 -10.20 -6.79 -8.32
N ILE A 364 -11.11 -7.27 -7.47
CA ILE A 364 -12.51 -6.82 -7.50
C ILE A 364 -12.63 -5.38 -7.02
N PHE A 365 -11.93 -5.02 -5.94
CA PHE A 365 -11.95 -3.70 -5.33
C PHE A 365 -13.38 -3.18 -5.11
N GLY A 366 -14.20 -4.06 -4.53
CA GLY A 366 -15.63 -3.86 -4.33
C GLY A 366 -16.26 -5.01 -3.52
N PRO A 367 -17.56 -4.95 -3.21
CA PRO A 367 -18.20 -5.84 -2.24
C PRO A 367 -18.72 -7.16 -2.85
N ILE A 368 -18.07 -7.71 -3.86
CA ILE A 368 -18.37 -9.05 -4.40
C ILE A 368 -17.34 -10.04 -3.86
N LEU A 369 -17.80 -11.18 -3.35
CA LEU A 369 -16.97 -12.20 -2.71
C LEU A 369 -17.14 -13.55 -3.41
N PRO A 370 -16.25 -13.92 -4.34
CA PRO A 370 -16.19 -15.26 -4.90
C PRO A 370 -15.72 -16.28 -3.85
N VAL A 371 -16.32 -17.47 -3.86
CA VAL A 371 -15.95 -18.60 -3.00
C VAL A 371 -15.50 -19.77 -3.88
N LEU A 372 -14.25 -20.19 -3.71
CA LEU A 372 -13.69 -21.41 -4.27
C LEU A 372 -13.70 -22.51 -3.21
N THR A 373 -13.91 -23.74 -3.62
CA THR A 373 -13.90 -24.89 -2.70
C THR A 373 -12.69 -25.79 -2.93
N TYR A 374 -12.29 -26.51 -1.87
CA TYR A 374 -11.31 -27.59 -1.92
C TYR A 374 -11.86 -28.81 -1.16
N ASN A 375 -11.33 -30.02 -1.46
CA ASN A 375 -11.63 -31.24 -0.74
C ASN A 375 -10.49 -31.66 0.21
N ALA A 376 -9.25 -31.32 -0.13
CA ALA A 376 -8.06 -31.60 0.68
C ALA A 376 -7.18 -30.36 0.76
N ILE A 377 -6.60 -30.08 1.93
CA ILE A 377 -5.82 -28.86 2.18
C ILE A 377 -4.62 -28.72 1.23
N GLU A 378 -4.12 -29.85 0.71
CA GLU A 378 -3.02 -29.91 -0.25
C GLU A 378 -3.35 -29.25 -1.60
N GLU A 379 -4.64 -29.07 -1.92
CA GLU A 379 -5.08 -28.40 -3.14
C GLU A 379 -4.94 -26.87 -3.05
N VAL A 380 -5.00 -26.31 -1.82
CA VAL A 380 -5.08 -24.85 -1.58
C VAL A 380 -3.90 -24.09 -2.17
N PRO A 381 -2.63 -24.49 -1.98
CA PRO A 381 -1.50 -23.78 -2.62
C PRO A 381 -1.58 -23.79 -4.14
N GLY A 382 -2.13 -24.85 -4.73
CA GLY A 382 -2.35 -24.96 -6.17
C GLY A 382 -3.40 -23.97 -6.68
N LEU A 383 -4.48 -23.76 -5.93
CA LEU A 383 -5.52 -22.76 -6.25
C LEU A 383 -4.96 -21.34 -6.18
N ILE A 384 -4.20 -21.00 -5.15
CA ILE A 384 -3.57 -19.68 -4.97
C ILE A 384 -2.56 -19.41 -6.10
N LYS A 385 -1.73 -20.40 -6.47
CA LYS A 385 -0.67 -20.27 -7.49
C LYS A 385 -1.18 -20.10 -8.92
N LYS A 386 -2.47 -20.33 -9.18
CA LYS A 386 -3.09 -20.02 -10.48
C LYS A 386 -3.20 -18.53 -10.74
N LEU A 387 -3.13 -17.71 -9.67
CA LEU A 387 -3.18 -16.27 -9.71
C LEU A 387 -1.81 -15.68 -9.39
N GLU A 388 -1.65 -14.38 -9.64
CA GLU A 388 -0.45 -13.63 -9.26
C GLU A 388 -0.27 -13.59 -7.74
N LYS A 389 0.96 -13.36 -7.28
CA LYS A 389 1.26 -13.27 -5.85
C LYS A 389 0.44 -12.15 -5.20
N PRO A 390 -0.42 -12.46 -4.21
CA PRO A 390 -1.26 -11.46 -3.56
C PRO A 390 -0.46 -10.52 -2.67
N LEU A 391 -1.03 -9.34 -2.40
CA LEU A 391 -0.50 -8.43 -1.39
C LEU A 391 -0.68 -9.01 0.02
N ALA A 392 -1.85 -9.58 0.31
CA ALA A 392 -2.13 -10.25 1.57
C ALA A 392 -2.65 -11.68 1.37
N LEU A 393 -2.29 -12.58 2.27
CA LEU A 393 -2.82 -13.95 2.39
C LEU A 393 -3.34 -14.12 3.81
N TYR A 394 -4.58 -14.58 3.95
CA TYR A 394 -5.22 -14.83 5.22
C TYR A 394 -5.49 -16.32 5.40
N ILE A 395 -5.21 -16.84 6.60
CA ILE A 395 -5.42 -18.25 6.95
C ILE A 395 -6.21 -18.31 8.24
N LEU A 396 -7.46 -18.75 8.18
CA LEU A 396 -8.28 -18.99 9.35
C LEU A 396 -8.26 -20.51 9.65
N SER A 397 -7.48 -20.89 10.65
CA SER A 397 -7.23 -22.28 11.01
C SER A 397 -6.80 -22.42 12.48
N LYS A 398 -7.26 -23.48 13.15
CA LYS A 398 -6.74 -23.94 14.44
C LYS A 398 -5.70 -25.07 14.27
N ASN A 399 -5.55 -25.58 13.05
CA ASN A 399 -4.60 -26.64 12.73
C ASN A 399 -3.25 -26.06 12.32
N LYS A 400 -2.28 -26.10 13.23
CA LYS A 400 -0.93 -25.58 12.95
C LYS A 400 -0.26 -26.22 11.73
N LYS A 401 -0.50 -27.52 11.47
CA LYS A 401 0.09 -28.19 10.31
C LYS A 401 -0.45 -27.63 9.00
N ASN A 402 -1.77 -27.36 8.92
CA ASN A 402 -2.40 -26.74 7.75
C ASN A 402 -1.85 -25.33 7.55
N THR A 403 -1.76 -24.55 8.63
CA THR A 403 -1.21 -23.19 8.60
C THR A 403 0.24 -23.17 8.07
N ASP A 404 1.11 -23.98 8.68
CA ASP A 404 2.53 -24.09 8.29
C ASP A 404 2.63 -24.56 6.81
N TYR A 405 1.85 -25.57 6.44
CA TYR A 405 1.83 -26.08 5.06
C TYR A 405 1.46 -25.01 4.02
N ILE A 406 0.42 -24.21 4.30
CA ILE A 406 0.02 -23.15 3.38
C ILE A 406 1.11 -22.08 3.29
N ILE A 407 1.68 -21.63 4.42
CA ILE A 407 2.74 -20.62 4.45
C ILE A 407 3.97 -21.10 3.68
N GLU A 408 4.42 -22.33 3.90
CA GLU A 408 5.62 -22.88 3.25
C GLU A 408 5.43 -23.13 1.74
N ASN A 409 4.20 -23.36 1.29
CA ASN A 409 3.90 -23.69 -0.10
C ASN A 409 3.29 -22.52 -0.91
N THR A 410 3.19 -21.31 -0.35
CA THR A 410 2.67 -20.12 -1.02
C THR A 410 3.65 -18.96 -0.91
N SER A 411 3.34 -17.85 -1.61
CA SER A 411 4.08 -16.60 -1.50
C SER A 411 3.10 -15.43 -1.56
N ALA A 412 3.27 -14.47 -0.66
CA ALA A 412 2.45 -13.25 -0.58
C ALA A 412 3.30 -12.07 -0.13
N GLY A 413 2.78 -10.86 -0.22
CA GLY A 413 3.39 -9.68 0.37
C GLY A 413 3.44 -9.76 1.90
N GLY A 414 2.32 -10.13 2.51
CA GLY A 414 2.18 -10.42 3.93
C GLY A 414 1.20 -11.56 4.19
N THR A 415 1.32 -12.23 5.33
CA THR A 415 0.40 -13.30 5.74
C THR A 415 -0.08 -13.06 7.15
N ALA A 416 -1.40 -13.17 7.39
CA ALA A 416 -1.95 -13.14 8.73
C ALA A 416 -2.73 -14.44 9.02
N VAL A 417 -2.60 -14.94 10.25
CA VAL A 417 -3.25 -16.17 10.72
C VAL A 417 -4.29 -15.80 11.77
N ASN A 418 -5.50 -16.29 11.58
CA ASN A 418 -6.66 -16.10 12.45
C ASN A 418 -7.09 -14.64 12.65
N GLU A 419 -6.58 -13.71 11.81
CA GLU A 419 -7.05 -12.34 11.74
C GLU A 419 -6.98 -11.82 10.30
N LEU A 420 -7.76 -10.77 10.00
CA LEU A 420 -7.81 -10.12 8.70
C LEU A 420 -7.39 -8.65 8.82
N MET A 421 -6.96 -8.04 7.72
CA MET A 421 -6.66 -6.60 7.62
C MET A 421 -5.52 -6.09 8.54
N VAL A 422 -4.75 -6.99 9.17
CA VAL A 422 -3.72 -6.61 10.17
C VAL A 422 -2.28 -6.65 9.66
N THR A 423 -2.06 -6.99 8.41
CA THR A 423 -0.71 -7.15 7.85
C THR A 423 0.11 -5.85 7.83
N SER A 424 -0.56 -4.68 7.84
CA SER A 424 0.07 -3.36 7.88
C SER A 424 0.15 -2.73 9.28
N VAL A 425 -0.47 -3.34 10.29
CA VAL A 425 -0.64 -2.70 11.62
C VAL A 425 0.64 -2.71 12.45
N ASN A 426 1.46 -3.75 12.33
CA ASN A 426 2.69 -3.86 13.11
C ASN A 426 3.85 -3.08 12.45
N PRO A 427 4.32 -1.94 13.03
CA PRO A 427 5.35 -1.10 12.41
C PRO A 427 6.74 -1.74 12.36
N TYR A 428 6.94 -2.88 13.01
CA TYR A 428 8.19 -3.64 12.98
C TYR A 428 8.22 -4.71 11.89
N LEU A 429 7.10 -4.91 11.15
CA LEU A 429 7.04 -5.82 10.01
C LEU A 429 7.06 -5.06 8.69
N PRO A 430 7.74 -5.60 7.65
CA PRO A 430 7.67 -5.02 6.32
C PRO A 430 6.26 -5.20 5.76
N PHE A 431 5.68 -4.12 5.24
CA PHE A 431 4.47 -4.16 4.43
C PHE A 431 4.84 -3.93 2.96
N GLY A 432 4.16 -4.57 2.04
CA GLY A 432 4.37 -4.39 0.60
C GLY A 432 4.37 -5.70 -0.17
N GLY A 433 4.07 -5.62 -1.44
CA GLY A 433 3.87 -6.75 -2.33
C GLY A 433 5.14 -7.46 -2.80
N SER A 434 4.94 -8.38 -3.72
CA SER A 434 5.99 -9.11 -4.44
C SER A 434 5.59 -9.26 -5.91
N ASN A 435 6.42 -8.80 -6.83
CA ASN A 435 6.16 -8.80 -8.28
C ASN A 435 4.88 -8.01 -8.63
N PHE A 436 3.79 -8.70 -8.97
CA PHE A 436 2.56 -8.06 -9.42
C PHE A 436 1.86 -7.23 -8.33
N SER A 437 2.04 -7.61 -7.06
CA SER A 437 1.48 -6.89 -5.91
C SER A 437 2.39 -5.78 -5.38
N GLY A 438 3.62 -5.62 -5.92
CA GLY A 438 4.47 -4.48 -5.55
C GLY A 438 5.97 -4.71 -5.63
N ILE A 439 6.72 -3.62 -5.46
CA ILE A 439 8.18 -3.56 -5.41
C ILE A 439 8.57 -2.61 -4.27
N GLY A 440 9.54 -3.00 -3.46
CA GLY A 440 9.91 -2.30 -2.24
C GLY A 440 9.09 -2.74 -1.03
N LYS A 441 9.38 -2.17 0.13
CA LYS A 441 8.67 -2.45 1.37
C LYS A 441 8.45 -1.17 2.15
N SER A 442 7.26 -1.02 2.67
CA SER A 442 6.90 0.11 3.52
C SER A 442 6.65 -0.32 4.97
N ASN A 443 6.20 0.61 5.78
CA ASN A 443 5.92 0.51 7.21
C ASN A 443 7.16 0.70 8.11
N GLY A 444 7.05 1.58 9.10
CA GLY A 444 8.09 1.86 10.09
C GLY A 444 9.48 2.12 9.47
N LYS A 445 10.50 1.42 9.98
CA LYS A 445 11.88 1.57 9.50
C LYS A 445 12.04 1.20 8.01
N PHE A 446 11.21 0.30 7.47
CA PHE A 446 11.29 -0.07 6.06
C PHE A 446 10.94 1.11 5.16
N SER A 447 9.90 1.89 5.48
CA SER A 447 9.61 3.14 4.75
C SER A 447 10.75 4.15 4.86
N PHE A 448 11.35 4.33 6.04
CA PHE A 448 12.51 5.21 6.20
C PHE A 448 13.67 4.80 5.27
N ILE A 449 13.91 3.50 5.13
CA ILE A 449 14.94 2.94 4.22
C ILE A 449 14.57 3.21 2.76
N GLU A 450 13.33 3.02 2.35
CA GLU A 450 12.88 3.30 0.97
C GLU A 450 13.10 4.76 0.56
N PHE A 451 12.99 5.71 1.49
CA PHE A 451 13.28 7.12 1.25
C PHE A 451 14.74 7.50 1.53
N SER A 452 15.60 6.53 1.79
CA SER A 452 17.02 6.72 2.10
C SER A 452 17.94 6.04 1.08
N ASN A 453 19.14 6.59 0.92
CA ASN A 453 20.25 5.92 0.26
C ASN A 453 21.13 5.25 1.31
N GLU A 454 21.28 3.93 1.23
CA GLU A 454 22.14 3.13 2.12
C GLU A 454 23.59 3.19 1.63
N ARG A 455 24.37 4.11 2.19
CA ARG A 455 25.76 4.29 1.82
C ARG A 455 26.68 3.45 2.69
N GLY A 456 27.34 2.45 2.10
CA GLY A 456 28.43 1.72 2.76
C GLY A 456 29.66 2.64 2.94
N VAL A 457 30.14 2.75 4.18
CA VAL A 457 31.35 3.54 4.51
C VAL A 457 32.37 2.66 5.16
N VAL A 458 33.59 2.66 4.63
CA VAL A 458 34.75 1.94 5.20
C VAL A 458 35.83 2.95 5.57
N LYS A 459 36.22 2.98 6.83
CA LYS A 459 37.29 3.83 7.35
C LYS A 459 38.47 2.99 7.86
N ARG A 460 39.69 3.30 7.41
CA ARG A 460 40.89 2.68 8.00
C ARG A 460 41.19 3.32 9.35
N ARG A 461 41.44 2.48 10.36
CA ARG A 461 41.92 2.89 11.68
C ARG A 461 43.43 2.65 11.82
N TRP A 462 43.88 1.49 11.37
CA TRP A 462 45.32 1.10 11.41
C TRP A 462 45.63 0.08 10.31
N GLY A 463 46.92 -0.26 10.16
CA GLY A 463 47.35 -1.22 9.15
C GLY A 463 47.49 -0.62 7.74
N SER A 464 47.80 -1.46 6.76
CA SER A 464 47.98 -1.09 5.35
C SER A 464 47.73 -2.27 4.44
N PHE A 465 47.03 -2.03 3.32
CA PHE A 465 46.90 -3.02 2.24
C PHE A 465 48.09 -3.03 1.24
N LYS A 466 49.24 -2.37 1.56
CA LYS A 466 50.40 -2.39 0.69
C LYS A 466 50.85 -3.78 0.30
N ILE A 467 50.56 -4.78 1.13
CA ILE A 467 50.86 -6.20 0.89
C ILE A 467 50.22 -6.75 -0.40
N ILE A 468 49.13 -6.15 -0.86
CA ILE A 468 48.42 -6.52 -2.10
C ILE A 468 48.71 -5.56 -3.26
N TYR A 469 49.62 -4.58 -3.08
CA TYR A 469 49.99 -3.66 -4.15
C TYR A 469 51.12 -4.24 -5.01
N PRO A 470 51.19 -3.91 -6.29
CA PRO A 470 52.34 -4.27 -7.11
C PRO A 470 53.62 -3.55 -6.66
N PRO A 471 54.81 -4.18 -6.84
CA PRO A 471 55.00 -5.49 -7.45
C PRO A 471 54.55 -6.63 -6.51
N TYR A 472 53.76 -7.57 -7.05
CA TYR A 472 53.14 -8.62 -6.24
C TYR A 472 54.14 -9.62 -5.67
N ASN A 473 54.12 -9.82 -4.36
CA ASN A 473 54.93 -10.83 -3.71
C ASN A 473 54.33 -12.24 -3.95
N LYS A 474 54.97 -13.07 -4.75
CA LYS A 474 54.51 -14.43 -5.11
C LYS A 474 54.28 -15.35 -3.91
N ARG A 475 54.99 -15.13 -2.76
CA ARG A 475 54.76 -15.91 -1.52
C ARG A 475 53.43 -15.53 -0.87
N ILE A 476 53.14 -14.23 -0.83
CA ILE A 476 51.92 -13.71 -0.23
C ILE A 476 50.70 -14.12 -1.09
N VAL A 477 50.82 -14.01 -2.41
CA VAL A 477 49.73 -14.47 -3.32
C VAL A 477 49.44 -15.96 -3.12
N ARG A 478 50.47 -16.82 -3.01
CA ARG A 478 50.30 -18.24 -2.69
C ARG A 478 49.64 -18.49 -1.32
N TRP A 479 49.98 -17.71 -0.31
CA TRP A 479 49.38 -17.79 1.02
C TRP A 479 47.90 -17.38 0.99
N LEU A 480 47.60 -16.23 0.37
CA LEU A 480 46.22 -15.78 0.21
C LEU A 480 45.36 -16.79 -0.60
N SER A 481 45.94 -17.40 -1.65
CA SER A 481 45.22 -18.41 -2.43
C SER A 481 44.92 -19.72 -1.64
N LYS A 482 45.73 -20.03 -0.62
CA LYS A 482 45.43 -21.17 0.30
C LYS A 482 44.30 -20.85 1.26
N ILE A 483 44.27 -19.59 1.77
CA ILE A 483 43.21 -19.15 2.67
C ILE A 483 41.88 -19.02 1.95
N ALA A 484 41.85 -18.52 0.70
CA ALA A 484 40.65 -18.41 -0.11
C ALA A 484 40.03 -19.78 -0.53
N LYS A 485 40.74 -20.88 -0.26
CA LYS A 485 40.24 -22.27 -0.46
C LYS A 485 39.70 -22.91 0.81
N LEU A 486 39.80 -22.23 1.93
CA LEU A 486 39.21 -22.59 3.20
C LEU A 486 37.87 -21.88 3.38
#